data_670d6dbd6c4989f0ed9907637c22e86d
#
_entry.id   670d6dbd6c4989f0ed9907637c22e86d
#
_cell.length_a   1.000
_cell.length_b   1.000
_cell.length_c   1.000
_cell.angle_alpha   90.00
_cell.angle_beta   90.00
_cell.angle_gamma   90.00
#
_symmetry.space_group_name_H-M   'P 1'
#
loop_
_entity.id
_entity.type
_entity.pdbx_description
1 polymer ?
#
loop_
_entity_poly.entity_id
_entity_poly.type
_entity_poly.pdbx_seq_one_letter_code
_entity_poly.pdbx_strand_id
1 'polypeptide(L)'
;LAIMSLILIAWTSFNNFWAVACEGKRLDEIGIGDGLVPETGLKKESPEKRIAMYPKVPPSLLSKEPEGIILGKYKNRYVRIPINEIYHHCILGGSGSGKTSTVLLDTLLANFATGRNGFQTFCIDIKGEIHEKSTYAYDENVLVCNPTDRTSCGWDAYYRLHGNPSDDLIIEAIEEISQALIISTNPKDNFFVENARTMFTGLLIYYFKQGENFIDSVNKILETETKSLIAEIISDSEPSDLHYKYLAKFAGRKNESIEDCMSEMTTSLSVFSKSDIKFMFRDNYQKASPYSFQEGKSIFLAIPEHMLESYKAILRLCTVQTLKEMERRSEEETTPILLIIDEFGRLGRMEGIFNALSTLRSKKVSVMLAFQSLAQCEVIYSKEETRVLTENCRVKVVCECADGET
;
A
#
# COMPACT_ATOMS: atom_id res chain seq x y z
N LEU A 1 3.88 -1.95 33.42
CA LEU A 1 2.74 -1.02 33.50
C LEU A 1 2.00 -1.14 32.17
N ALA A 2 0.92 -1.94 32.14
CA ALA A 2 0.08 -2.09 30.97
C ALA A 2 -0.64 -0.77 30.73
N ILE A 3 -0.33 -0.12 29.64
CA ILE A 3 -1.03 1.08 29.16
C ILE A 3 -2.40 0.59 28.67
N MET A 4 -3.45 0.99 29.37
CA MET A 4 -4.82 0.68 28.97
C MET A 4 -5.24 1.66 27.88
N SER A 5 -5.30 1.19 26.64
CA SER A 5 -5.94 1.96 25.56
C SER A 5 -7.45 1.86 25.71
N LEU A 6 -8.13 2.99 25.73
CA LEU A 6 -9.59 3.03 25.74
C LEU A 6 -10.08 3.18 24.30
N ILE A 7 -10.90 2.24 23.86
CA ILE A 7 -11.53 2.30 22.54
C ILE A 7 -12.98 2.69 22.70
N LEU A 8 -13.38 3.73 22.02
CA LEU A 8 -14.77 4.12 21.84
C LEU A 8 -15.22 3.66 20.44
N ILE A 9 -16.21 2.76 20.40
CA ILE A 9 -16.81 2.28 19.16
C ILE A 9 -18.20 2.89 19.05
N ALA A 10 -18.43 3.67 18.01
CA ALA A 10 -19.74 4.17 17.64
C ALA A 10 -20.28 3.40 16.42
N TRP A 11 -21.51 2.93 16.53
CA TRP A 11 -22.22 2.28 15.43
C TRP A 11 -23.08 3.32 14.72
N THR A 12 -22.90 3.51 13.43
CA THR A 12 -23.79 4.36 12.61
C THR A 12 -24.83 3.52 11.87
N SER A 13 -25.96 4.12 11.52
CA SER A 13 -27.07 3.48 10.80
C SER A 13 -26.69 2.91 9.42
N PHE A 14 -25.47 3.16 8.94
CA PHE A 14 -24.94 2.65 7.67
C PHE A 14 -23.95 1.47 7.83
N ASN A 15 -23.96 0.77 8.96
CA ASN A 15 -23.02 -0.33 9.23
C ASN A 15 -21.53 0.05 9.24
N ASN A 16 -21.18 1.30 9.50
CA ASN A 16 -19.80 1.74 9.67
C ASN A 16 -19.44 1.74 11.15
N PHE A 17 -18.28 1.18 11.49
CA PHE A 17 -17.70 1.22 12.83
C PHE A 17 -16.75 2.40 12.95
N TRP A 18 -16.91 3.15 14.04
CA TRP A 18 -15.92 4.11 14.50
C TRP A 18 -15.29 3.57 15.77
N ALA A 19 -13.98 3.41 15.81
CA ALA A 19 -13.24 3.08 16.99
C ALA A 19 -12.26 4.22 17.30
N VAL A 20 -12.39 4.80 18.48
CA VAL A 20 -11.43 5.78 19.00
C VAL A 20 -10.52 5.07 19.98
N ALA A 21 -9.25 4.93 19.67
CA ALA A 21 -8.24 4.38 20.56
C ALA A 21 -7.44 5.54 21.19
N CYS A 22 -7.43 5.61 22.51
CA CYS A 22 -6.69 6.64 23.23
C CYS A 22 -5.71 5.99 24.18
N GLU A 23 -4.44 6.30 24.05
CA GLU A 23 -3.40 5.82 24.94
C GLU A 23 -3.53 6.41 26.32
N GLY A 24 -4.00 5.60 27.30
CA GLY A 24 -3.80 5.83 28.72
C GLY A 24 -4.40 7.10 29.35
N LYS A 25 -5.07 7.95 28.59
CA LYS A 25 -5.73 9.13 29.13
C LYS A 25 -7.19 8.83 29.48
N ARG A 26 -7.66 9.43 30.56
CA ARG A 26 -9.10 9.40 30.88
C ARG A 26 -9.87 10.15 29.80
N LEU A 27 -11.11 9.74 29.55
CA LEU A 27 -11.99 10.37 28.54
C LEU A 27 -12.25 11.87 28.80
N ASP A 28 -12.07 12.34 30.03
CA ASP A 28 -12.14 13.73 30.46
C ASP A 28 -10.86 14.53 30.15
N GLU A 29 -9.72 13.83 29.98
CA GLU A 29 -8.43 14.42 29.59
C GLU A 29 -8.25 14.47 28.08
N ILE A 30 -8.97 13.62 27.36
CA ILE A 30 -9.08 13.64 25.92
C ILE A 30 -10.25 14.58 25.66
N GLY A 31 -9.98 15.79 25.32
CA GLY A 31 -11.04 16.64 24.78
C GLY A 31 -11.58 15.94 23.52
N ILE A 32 -12.48 14.96 23.72
CA ILE A 32 -13.31 14.42 22.66
C ILE A 32 -14.06 15.64 22.16
N GLY A 33 -13.41 16.25 21.19
CA GLY A 33 -13.75 17.59 20.74
C GLY A 33 -15.20 17.61 20.34
N ASP A 34 -15.78 18.74 20.54
CA ASP A 34 -17.15 19.07 20.14
C ASP A 34 -17.47 18.73 18.66
N GLY A 35 -16.50 18.26 17.87
CA GLY A 35 -16.63 17.90 16.46
C GLY A 35 -17.26 16.54 16.15
N LEU A 36 -17.40 15.63 17.10
CA LEU A 36 -18.14 14.36 16.91
C LEU A 36 -19.60 14.44 17.37
N VAL A 37 -20.01 15.54 17.96
CA VAL A 37 -21.38 15.82 18.36
C VAL A 37 -21.82 17.02 17.52
N PRO A 38 -22.94 16.94 16.75
CA PRO A 38 -23.47 18.09 16.06
C PRO A 38 -23.62 19.27 17.04
N GLU A 39 -23.18 20.45 16.66
CA GLU A 39 -23.19 21.69 17.48
C GLU A 39 -24.57 22.13 18.02
N THR A 40 -25.56 21.29 18.00
CA THR A 40 -26.88 21.57 18.51
C THR A 40 -27.00 21.29 19.99
N GLY A 41 -26.53 22.25 20.78
CA GLY A 41 -27.16 22.55 22.08
C GLY A 41 -26.93 21.58 23.24
N LEU A 42 -25.94 20.69 23.20
CA LEU A 42 -25.64 19.81 24.34
C LEU A 42 -24.86 20.57 25.41
N LYS A 43 -25.53 20.85 26.54
CA LYS A 43 -24.86 21.31 27.77
C LYS A 43 -23.71 20.35 28.10
N LYS A 44 -22.59 20.89 28.67
CA LYS A 44 -21.47 20.11 29.21
C LYS A 44 -22.02 19.01 30.15
N GLU A 45 -22.23 17.83 29.65
CA GLU A 45 -22.62 16.65 30.44
C GLU A 45 -21.37 15.96 30.99
N SER A 46 -21.54 15.26 32.14
CA SER A 46 -20.42 14.54 32.73
C SER A 46 -19.91 13.43 31.80
N PRO A 47 -18.59 13.10 31.85
CA PRO A 47 -18.01 12.03 31.03
C PRO A 47 -18.77 10.71 31.08
N GLU A 48 -19.33 10.37 32.27
CA GLU A 48 -20.12 9.16 32.48
C GLU A 48 -21.44 9.15 31.69
N LYS A 49 -22.11 10.31 31.58
CA LYS A 49 -23.32 10.44 30.73
C LYS A 49 -23.01 10.37 29.27
N ARG A 50 -21.88 10.96 28.80
CA ARG A 50 -21.44 10.85 27.41
C ARG A 50 -21.16 9.39 27.04
N ILE A 51 -20.46 8.63 27.87
CA ILE A 51 -20.21 7.19 27.66
C ILE A 51 -21.52 6.38 27.56
N ALA A 52 -22.57 6.78 28.30
CA ALA A 52 -23.88 6.11 28.26
C ALA A 52 -24.63 6.36 26.91
N MET A 53 -24.28 7.39 26.16
CA MET A 53 -24.90 7.71 24.85
C MET A 53 -24.33 6.88 23.68
N TYR A 54 -23.15 6.27 23.86
CA TYR A 54 -22.55 5.45 22.82
C TYR A 54 -23.03 4.00 22.92
N PRO A 55 -23.25 3.34 21.76
CA PRO A 55 -23.63 1.92 21.79
C PRO A 55 -22.54 1.10 22.48
N LYS A 56 -22.96 0.16 23.30
CA LYS A 56 -22.04 -0.77 23.95
C LYS A 56 -21.30 -1.57 22.87
N VAL A 57 -20.01 -1.86 23.11
CA VAL A 57 -19.25 -2.75 22.23
C VAL A 57 -20.03 -4.06 22.05
N PRO A 58 -20.37 -4.44 20.83
CA PRO A 58 -21.07 -5.69 20.56
C PRO A 58 -20.32 -6.88 21.17
N PRO A 59 -20.99 -7.81 21.86
CA PRO A 59 -20.33 -8.97 22.44
C PRO A 59 -19.53 -9.80 21.44
N SER A 60 -19.95 -9.83 20.18
CA SER A 60 -19.26 -10.53 19.08
C SER A 60 -17.86 -9.99 18.78
N LEU A 61 -17.60 -8.73 19.11
CA LEU A 61 -16.28 -8.10 18.94
C LEU A 61 -15.39 -8.25 20.17
N LEU A 62 -15.89 -8.82 21.27
CA LEU A 62 -15.13 -9.00 22.51
C LEU A 62 -14.57 -10.41 22.59
N SER A 63 -13.25 -10.55 22.72
CA SER A 63 -12.55 -11.81 22.93
C SER A 63 -11.69 -11.77 24.21
N LYS A 64 -11.48 -12.92 24.83
CA LYS A 64 -10.47 -13.08 25.89
C LYS A 64 -9.09 -13.27 25.27
N GLU A 65 -9.03 -13.90 24.10
CA GLU A 65 -7.81 -14.21 23.39
C GLU A 65 -7.53 -13.15 22.33
N PRO A 66 -6.27 -12.79 22.09
CA PRO A 66 -5.86 -11.89 21.02
C PRO A 66 -5.87 -12.62 19.68
N GLU A 67 -6.96 -12.50 18.93
CA GLU A 67 -7.12 -13.10 17.61
C GLU A 67 -7.78 -12.12 16.62
N GLY A 68 -7.47 -12.24 15.34
CA GLY A 68 -8.00 -11.36 14.29
C GLY A 68 -7.37 -9.97 14.33
N ILE A 69 -8.11 -8.95 13.89
CA ILE A 69 -7.63 -7.57 13.88
C ILE A 69 -7.96 -6.90 15.22
N ILE A 70 -6.93 -6.54 15.96
CA ILE A 70 -7.06 -5.95 17.30
C ILE A 70 -7.31 -4.45 17.17
N LEU A 71 -8.41 -3.99 17.74
CA LEU A 71 -8.75 -2.57 17.81
C LEU A 71 -8.41 -1.96 19.19
N GLY A 72 -8.13 -2.81 20.19
CA GLY A 72 -7.72 -2.43 21.55
C GLY A 72 -8.32 -3.33 22.64
N LYS A 73 -8.42 -2.81 23.88
CA LYS A 73 -8.94 -3.56 25.04
C LYS A 73 -10.09 -2.81 25.72
N TYR A 74 -11.10 -3.57 26.13
CA TYR A 74 -12.22 -3.09 26.94
C TYR A 74 -12.48 -4.07 28.10
N LYS A 75 -12.40 -3.61 29.34
CA LYS A 75 -12.64 -4.43 30.55
C LYS A 75 -11.92 -5.79 30.52
N ASN A 76 -10.62 -5.79 30.29
CA ASN A 76 -9.76 -6.98 30.17
C ASN A 76 -10.13 -7.96 29.04
N ARG A 77 -10.89 -7.51 28.05
CA ARG A 77 -11.12 -8.23 26.80
C ARG A 77 -10.58 -7.46 25.62
N TYR A 78 -10.10 -8.18 24.63
CA TYR A 78 -9.73 -7.57 23.35
C TYR A 78 -11.00 -7.18 22.60
N VAL A 79 -10.98 -5.98 22.02
CA VAL A 79 -11.94 -5.55 21.01
C VAL A 79 -11.29 -5.88 19.67
N ARG A 80 -11.92 -6.77 18.92
CA ARG A 80 -11.30 -7.30 17.70
C ARG A 80 -12.33 -7.51 16.60
N ILE A 81 -11.86 -7.49 15.35
CA ILE A 81 -12.61 -8.01 14.22
C ILE A 81 -12.17 -9.47 14.02
N PRO A 82 -13.09 -10.43 14.02
CA PRO A 82 -12.75 -11.83 13.75
C PRO A 82 -12.08 -12.01 12.39
N ILE A 83 -11.16 -12.96 12.29
CA ILE A 83 -10.39 -13.21 11.06
C ILE A 83 -11.25 -13.58 9.86
N ASN A 84 -12.41 -14.18 10.08
CA ASN A 84 -13.36 -14.53 9.02
C ASN A 84 -14.25 -13.37 8.57
N GLU A 85 -14.20 -12.24 9.27
CA GLU A 85 -14.90 -11.02 8.90
C GLU A 85 -13.95 -10.07 8.17
N ILE A 86 -13.96 -10.12 6.86
CA ILE A 86 -13.08 -9.31 6.01
C ILE A 86 -13.66 -7.92 5.82
N TYR A 87 -12.97 -6.92 6.36
CA TYR A 87 -13.27 -5.50 6.20
C TYR A 87 -12.01 -4.71 5.87
N HIS A 88 -12.17 -3.59 5.18
CA HIS A 88 -11.10 -2.61 5.05
C HIS A 88 -11.14 -1.64 6.23
N HIS A 89 -9.97 -1.17 6.64
CA HIS A 89 -9.75 -0.38 7.83
C HIS A 89 -9.08 0.95 7.49
N CYS A 90 -9.56 2.02 8.08
CA CYS A 90 -8.95 3.34 8.05
C CYS A 90 -8.52 3.70 9.47
N ILE A 91 -7.24 3.94 9.69
CA ILE A 91 -6.68 4.30 10.99
C ILE A 91 -6.17 5.73 10.93
N LEU A 92 -6.79 6.61 11.71
CA LEU A 92 -6.47 8.02 11.77
C LEU A 92 -5.79 8.37 13.08
N GLY A 93 -4.79 9.21 13.03
CA GLY A 93 -4.16 9.73 14.24
C GLY A 93 -2.82 10.42 13.96
N GLY A 94 -2.52 11.47 14.69
CA GLY A 94 -1.28 12.22 14.59
C GLY A 94 -0.02 11.40 14.86
N SER A 95 1.14 11.99 14.68
CA SER A 95 2.40 11.37 15.06
C SER A 95 2.42 11.12 16.58
N GLY A 96 2.82 9.92 17.00
CA GLY A 96 2.84 9.56 18.42
C GLY A 96 1.48 9.19 19.03
N SER A 97 0.38 9.21 18.25
CA SER A 97 -0.97 8.86 18.72
C SER A 97 -1.18 7.37 19.03
N GLY A 98 -0.18 6.53 18.81
CA GLY A 98 -0.24 5.11 19.09
C GLY A 98 -0.78 4.22 17.95
N LYS A 99 -1.06 4.75 16.75
CA LYS A 99 -1.56 3.95 15.61
C LYS A 99 -0.77 2.65 15.41
N THR A 100 0.54 2.79 15.29
CA THR A 100 1.44 1.66 15.03
C THR A 100 1.51 0.73 16.23
N SER A 101 1.67 1.28 17.45
CA SER A 101 1.89 0.48 18.66
C SER A 101 0.63 -0.23 19.17
N THR A 102 -0.56 0.33 18.97
CA THR A 102 -1.80 -0.20 19.58
C THR A 102 -2.71 -0.95 18.62
N VAL A 103 -2.65 -0.65 17.32
CA VAL A 103 -3.50 -1.32 16.33
C VAL A 103 -2.67 -2.23 15.44
N LEU A 104 -1.63 -1.71 14.79
CA LEU A 104 -0.85 -2.50 13.83
C LEU A 104 -0.05 -3.59 14.53
N LEU A 105 0.76 -3.23 15.53
CA LEU A 105 1.60 -4.19 16.26
C LEU A 105 0.75 -5.20 17.07
N ASP A 106 -0.28 -4.75 17.78
CA ASP A 106 -1.13 -5.67 18.52
C ASP A 106 -1.83 -6.68 17.60
N THR A 107 -2.23 -6.26 16.39
CA THR A 107 -2.79 -7.16 15.37
C THR A 107 -1.77 -8.18 14.90
N LEU A 108 -0.55 -7.77 14.59
CA LEU A 108 0.50 -8.67 14.11
C LEU A 108 0.96 -9.65 15.21
N LEU A 109 1.13 -9.16 16.45
CA LEU A 109 1.46 -10.01 17.60
C LEU A 109 0.35 -11.03 17.90
N ALA A 110 -0.91 -10.62 17.81
CA ALA A 110 -2.05 -11.52 17.95
C ALA A 110 -2.03 -12.60 16.84
N ASN A 111 -1.73 -12.21 15.61
CA ASN A 111 -1.61 -13.13 14.48
C ASN A 111 -0.50 -14.16 14.69
N PHE A 112 0.64 -13.73 15.20
CA PHE A 112 1.76 -14.63 15.56
C PHE A 112 1.40 -15.58 16.70
N ALA A 113 0.77 -15.08 17.77
CA ALA A 113 0.38 -15.86 18.95
C ALA A 113 -0.62 -16.98 18.62
N THR A 114 -1.44 -16.83 17.58
CA THR A 114 -2.39 -17.86 17.12
C THR A 114 -1.74 -18.97 16.27
N GLY A 115 -0.40 -19.01 16.21
CA GLY A 115 0.32 -20.04 15.46
C GLY A 115 0.08 -19.97 13.96
N ARG A 116 -0.11 -18.78 13.43
CA ARG A 116 -0.36 -18.49 12.00
C ARG A 116 -1.66 -19.05 11.41
N ASN A 117 -2.58 -19.47 12.23
CA ASN A 117 -3.98 -19.66 11.78
C ASN A 117 -4.65 -18.32 11.49
N GLY A 118 -3.82 -17.31 11.19
CA GLY A 118 -4.16 -15.93 11.02
C GLY A 118 -4.03 -15.47 9.57
N PHE A 119 -3.66 -14.21 9.41
CA PHE A 119 -3.46 -13.58 8.10
C PHE A 119 -2.05 -13.84 7.58
N GLN A 120 -1.90 -14.07 6.26
CA GLN A 120 -0.68 -13.69 5.60
C GLN A 120 -0.64 -12.16 5.50
N THR A 121 0.52 -11.57 5.66
CA THR A 121 0.62 -10.10 5.77
C THR A 121 1.49 -9.53 4.64
N PHE A 122 0.98 -8.48 3.99
CA PHE A 122 1.80 -7.54 3.25
C PHE A 122 1.84 -6.23 4.03
N CYS A 123 3.02 -5.75 4.38
CA CYS A 123 3.16 -4.55 5.19
C CYS A 123 4.16 -3.57 4.59
N ILE A 124 3.73 -2.34 4.37
CA ILE A 124 4.65 -1.22 4.13
C ILE A 124 5.01 -0.63 5.48
N ASP A 125 6.26 -0.81 5.87
CA ASP A 125 6.83 -0.40 7.16
C ASP A 125 7.87 0.71 6.94
N ILE A 126 7.41 1.96 7.01
CA ILE A 126 8.25 3.13 6.68
C ILE A 126 9.35 3.39 7.71
N LYS A 127 9.20 2.89 8.94
CA LYS A 127 10.21 3.10 10.00
C LYS A 127 11.04 1.86 10.29
N GLY A 128 10.65 0.71 9.75
CA GLY A 128 11.23 -0.57 10.12
C GLY A 128 10.80 -1.09 11.50
N GLU A 129 9.96 -0.33 12.22
CA GLU A 129 9.56 -0.66 13.59
C GLU A 129 8.54 -1.79 13.66
N ILE A 130 7.70 -1.93 12.62
CA ILE A 130 6.59 -2.88 12.64
C ILE A 130 7.13 -4.31 12.58
N HIS A 131 8.01 -4.62 11.61
CA HIS A 131 8.56 -5.96 11.49
C HIS A 131 9.52 -6.30 12.63
N GLU A 132 10.35 -5.35 13.07
CA GLU A 132 11.28 -5.56 14.18
C GLU A 132 10.56 -5.88 15.50
N LYS A 133 9.47 -5.17 15.80
CA LYS A 133 8.72 -5.30 17.05
C LYS A 133 7.65 -6.40 17.02
N SER A 134 7.22 -6.83 15.85
CA SER A 134 6.16 -7.85 15.71
C SER A 134 6.66 -9.29 15.77
N THR A 135 7.92 -9.54 16.03
CA THR A 135 8.57 -10.87 16.01
C THR A 135 8.58 -11.57 14.66
N TYR A 136 7.99 -10.98 13.64
CA TYR A 136 8.02 -11.51 12.28
C TYR A 136 9.42 -11.56 11.69
N ALA A 137 10.35 -10.72 12.14
CA ALA A 137 11.74 -10.71 11.70
C ALA A 137 12.49 -12.04 11.93
N TYR A 138 11.98 -12.88 12.83
CA TYR A 138 12.58 -14.18 13.17
C TYR A 138 11.84 -15.36 12.55
N ASP A 139 10.86 -15.12 11.72
CA ASP A 139 10.03 -16.14 11.11
C ASP A 139 10.53 -16.49 9.71
N GLU A 140 10.84 -17.75 9.46
CA GLU A 140 11.30 -18.23 8.14
C GLU A 140 10.28 -18.03 7.00
N ASN A 141 8.99 -17.83 7.35
CA ASN A 141 7.94 -17.52 6.37
C ASN A 141 7.69 -16.01 6.20
N VAL A 142 8.59 -15.18 6.69
CA VAL A 142 8.56 -13.75 6.48
C VAL A 142 9.69 -13.32 5.56
N LEU A 143 9.35 -12.60 4.52
CA LEU A 143 10.27 -11.98 3.59
C LEU A 143 10.32 -10.48 3.89
N VAL A 144 11.49 -9.99 4.25
CA VAL A 144 11.71 -8.55 4.48
C VAL A 144 12.51 -8.00 3.30
N CYS A 145 11.94 -7.05 2.60
CA CYS A 145 12.58 -6.33 1.50
C CYS A 145 12.97 -4.93 1.99
N ASN A 146 14.26 -4.71 2.14
CA ASN A 146 14.84 -3.42 2.55
C ASN A 146 15.98 -3.05 1.60
N PRO A 147 15.84 -2.05 0.72
CA PRO A 147 16.88 -1.68 -0.23
C PRO A 147 18.21 -1.31 0.43
N THR A 148 18.18 -0.84 1.69
CA THR A 148 19.39 -0.41 2.41
C THR A 148 20.10 -1.54 3.14
N ASP A 149 19.46 -2.71 3.23
CA ASP A 149 20.03 -3.92 3.85
C ASP A 149 20.28 -4.99 2.79
N ARG A 150 21.54 -5.25 2.50
CA ARG A 150 21.97 -6.24 1.52
C ARG A 150 21.75 -7.69 1.96
N THR A 151 21.32 -7.93 3.18
CA THR A 151 20.96 -9.26 3.68
C THR A 151 19.46 -9.54 3.56
N SER A 152 18.67 -8.50 3.28
CA SER A 152 17.23 -8.59 3.08
C SER A 152 16.86 -9.19 1.71
N CYS A 153 15.59 -9.54 1.50
CA CYS A 153 15.13 -10.07 0.23
C CYS A 153 15.06 -8.97 -0.86
N GLY A 154 15.28 -9.38 -2.10
CA GLY A 154 15.01 -8.56 -3.27
C GLY A 154 13.51 -8.57 -3.64
N TRP A 155 13.20 -7.92 -4.77
CA TRP A 155 11.86 -7.92 -5.36
C TRP A 155 11.91 -8.40 -6.82
N ASP A 156 11.00 -9.29 -7.18
CA ASP A 156 10.86 -9.76 -8.56
C ASP A 156 9.76 -8.97 -9.29
N ALA A 157 10.18 -7.97 -10.05
CA ALA A 157 9.25 -7.16 -10.84
C ALA A 157 8.66 -7.93 -12.04
N TYR A 158 9.37 -8.96 -12.53
CA TYR A 158 8.92 -9.80 -13.65
C TYR A 158 8.32 -11.14 -13.19
N TYR A 159 7.83 -11.23 -11.95
CA TYR A 159 7.30 -12.47 -11.35
C TYR A 159 6.26 -13.21 -12.20
N ARG A 160 5.51 -12.51 -13.04
CA ARG A 160 4.52 -13.11 -13.97
C ARG A 160 5.11 -13.54 -15.31
N LEU A 161 6.34 -13.13 -15.59
CA LEU A 161 6.95 -13.29 -16.91
C LEU A 161 7.97 -14.43 -16.98
N HIS A 162 8.07 -15.25 -15.93
CA HIS A 162 8.93 -16.42 -15.92
C HIS A 162 8.42 -17.53 -16.84
N GLY A 163 9.34 -18.29 -17.42
CA GLY A 163 9.02 -19.38 -18.32
C GLY A 163 8.77 -18.89 -19.75
N ASN A 164 7.61 -19.21 -20.30
CA ASN A 164 7.23 -18.85 -21.67
C ASN A 164 5.88 -18.09 -21.67
N PRO A 165 5.85 -16.82 -21.26
CA PRO A 165 4.63 -16.03 -21.20
C PRO A 165 4.06 -15.75 -22.59
N SER A 166 2.72 -15.69 -22.70
CA SER A 166 2.06 -15.23 -23.92
C SER A 166 2.31 -13.73 -24.13
N ASP A 167 2.17 -13.28 -25.38
CA ASP A 167 2.34 -11.86 -25.71
C ASP A 167 1.35 -10.97 -24.95
N ASP A 168 0.10 -11.41 -24.75
CA ASP A 168 -0.89 -10.67 -23.96
C ASP A 168 -0.46 -10.53 -22.51
N LEU A 169 0.11 -11.59 -21.91
CA LEU A 169 0.60 -11.55 -20.54
C LEU A 169 1.82 -10.61 -20.41
N ILE A 170 2.71 -10.59 -21.41
CA ILE A 170 3.85 -9.67 -21.43
C ILE A 170 3.36 -8.22 -21.46
N ILE A 171 2.41 -7.92 -22.35
CA ILE A 171 1.80 -6.59 -22.44
C ILE A 171 1.20 -6.19 -21.09
N GLU A 172 0.30 -6.99 -20.57
CA GLU A 172 -0.41 -6.70 -19.32
C GLU A 172 0.56 -6.45 -18.15
N ALA A 173 1.53 -7.33 -17.94
CA ALA A 173 2.47 -7.22 -16.84
C ALA A 173 3.39 -5.99 -16.96
N ILE A 174 3.85 -5.67 -18.17
CA ILE A 174 4.73 -4.51 -18.38
C ILE A 174 3.94 -3.19 -18.33
N GLU A 175 2.70 -3.16 -18.81
CA GLU A 175 1.82 -2.00 -18.66
C GLU A 175 1.53 -1.72 -17.18
N GLU A 176 1.31 -2.73 -16.34
CA GLU A 176 1.16 -2.57 -14.90
C GLU A 176 2.40 -1.94 -14.26
N ILE A 177 3.60 -2.39 -14.64
CA ILE A 177 4.85 -1.80 -14.16
C ILE A 177 4.94 -0.32 -14.57
N SER A 178 4.62 -0.01 -15.82
CA SER A 178 4.66 1.36 -16.36
C SER A 178 3.67 2.28 -15.63
N GLN A 179 2.46 1.81 -15.36
CA GLN A 179 1.44 2.54 -14.60
C GLN A 179 1.86 2.76 -13.14
N ALA A 180 2.52 1.79 -12.52
CA ALA A 180 2.98 1.90 -11.14
C ALA A 180 4.12 2.91 -10.99
N LEU A 181 5.02 2.98 -11.97
CA LEU A 181 6.23 3.80 -11.89
C LEU A 181 6.01 5.24 -12.39
N ILE A 182 5.32 5.41 -13.50
CA ILE A 182 5.10 6.72 -14.13
C ILE A 182 3.69 7.18 -13.76
N ILE A 183 3.60 8.15 -12.84
CA ILE A 183 2.33 8.64 -12.31
C ILE A 183 2.09 10.10 -12.69
N SER A 184 0.83 10.46 -12.87
CA SER A 184 0.45 11.86 -13.01
C SER A 184 0.43 12.55 -11.64
N THR A 185 1.18 13.63 -11.51
CA THR A 185 1.11 14.52 -10.34
C THR A 185 0.13 15.67 -10.55
N ASN A 186 -0.26 15.92 -11.79
CA ASN A 186 -1.19 16.99 -12.16
C ASN A 186 -2.13 16.51 -13.28
N PRO A 187 -3.46 16.63 -13.15
CA PRO A 187 -4.42 16.22 -14.18
C PRO A 187 -4.21 16.87 -15.56
N LYS A 188 -3.53 18.01 -15.62
CA LYS A 188 -3.21 18.70 -16.89
C LYS A 188 -2.07 18.01 -17.68
N ASP A 189 -1.25 17.21 -17.02
CA ASP A 189 -0.06 16.59 -17.60
C ASP A 189 -0.33 15.16 -18.09
N ASN A 190 -1.58 14.70 -18.06
CA ASN A 190 -1.95 13.32 -18.45
C ASN A 190 -1.43 12.92 -19.83
N PHE A 191 -1.38 13.84 -20.80
CA PHE A 191 -0.86 13.55 -22.14
C PHE A 191 0.62 13.13 -22.11
N PHE A 192 1.45 13.83 -21.36
CA PHE A 192 2.89 13.52 -21.25
C PHE A 192 3.11 12.22 -20.51
N VAL A 193 2.39 12.01 -19.41
CA VAL A 193 2.43 10.79 -18.59
C VAL A 193 2.02 9.56 -19.40
N GLU A 194 0.91 9.62 -20.15
CA GLU A 194 0.45 8.48 -20.97
C GLU A 194 1.42 8.16 -22.11
N ASN A 195 2.03 9.17 -22.73
CA ASN A 195 3.06 8.93 -23.74
C ASN A 195 4.36 8.39 -23.11
N ALA A 196 4.75 8.87 -21.93
CA ALA A 196 5.89 8.34 -21.20
C ALA A 196 5.66 6.86 -20.79
N ARG A 197 4.47 6.50 -20.33
CA ARG A 197 4.07 5.11 -20.07
C ARG A 197 4.16 4.25 -21.33
N THR A 198 3.59 4.73 -22.43
CA THR A 198 3.63 4.02 -23.72
C THR A 198 5.07 3.77 -24.17
N MET A 199 5.92 4.80 -24.09
CA MET A 199 7.33 4.72 -24.45
C MET A 199 8.07 3.71 -23.57
N PHE A 200 7.91 3.81 -22.26
CA PHE A 200 8.53 2.90 -21.30
C PHE A 200 8.06 1.45 -21.47
N THR A 201 6.76 1.24 -21.69
CA THR A 201 6.21 -0.08 -22.00
C THR A 201 6.88 -0.70 -23.23
N GLY A 202 6.99 0.06 -24.32
CA GLY A 202 7.64 -0.43 -25.54
C GLY A 202 9.12 -0.78 -25.34
N LEU A 203 9.87 0.06 -24.63
CA LEU A 203 11.28 -0.19 -24.32
C LEU A 203 11.47 -1.41 -23.42
N LEU A 204 10.62 -1.57 -22.38
CA LEU A 204 10.69 -2.76 -21.51
C LEU A 204 10.34 -4.03 -22.27
N ILE A 205 9.31 -4.02 -23.12
CA ILE A 205 8.96 -5.18 -23.97
C ILE A 205 10.14 -5.56 -24.87
N TYR A 206 10.77 -4.59 -25.49
CA TYR A 206 11.94 -4.83 -26.34
C TYR A 206 13.05 -5.54 -25.57
N TYR A 207 13.49 -4.99 -24.43
CA TYR A 207 14.56 -5.58 -23.63
C TYR A 207 14.17 -6.94 -23.02
N PHE A 208 12.92 -7.10 -22.59
CA PHE A 208 12.42 -8.38 -22.12
C PHE A 208 12.51 -9.47 -23.20
N LYS A 209 12.13 -9.16 -24.45
CA LYS A 209 12.24 -10.08 -25.60
C LYS A 209 13.70 -10.40 -25.96
N GLN A 210 14.65 -9.53 -25.59
CA GLN A 210 16.10 -9.80 -25.70
C GLN A 210 16.63 -10.65 -24.52
N GLY A 211 15.79 -11.03 -23.56
CA GLY A 211 16.18 -11.84 -22.41
C GLY A 211 16.75 -11.03 -21.24
N GLU A 212 16.60 -9.71 -21.25
CA GLU A 212 17.09 -8.86 -20.17
C GLU A 212 16.15 -8.91 -18.96
N ASN A 213 16.72 -8.84 -17.75
CA ASN A 213 15.94 -8.68 -16.53
C ASN A 213 15.45 -7.24 -16.36
N PHE A 214 14.53 -7.02 -15.43
CA PHE A 214 13.90 -5.72 -15.21
C PHE A 214 14.92 -4.61 -14.92
N ILE A 215 15.86 -4.82 -13.99
CA ILE A 215 16.77 -3.75 -13.56
C ILE A 215 17.80 -3.38 -14.64
N ASP A 216 18.27 -4.36 -15.38
CA ASP A 216 19.21 -4.10 -16.48
C ASP A 216 18.50 -3.41 -17.64
N SER A 217 17.25 -3.78 -17.95
CA SER A 217 16.41 -3.08 -18.93
C SER A 217 16.24 -1.60 -18.56
N VAL A 218 15.87 -1.31 -17.31
CA VAL A 218 15.67 0.07 -16.85
C VAL A 218 16.99 0.86 -16.91
N ASN A 219 18.10 0.27 -16.51
CA ASN A 219 19.40 0.96 -16.56
C ASN A 219 19.85 1.24 -17.99
N LYS A 220 19.68 0.32 -18.94
CA LYS A 220 19.96 0.55 -20.35
C LYS A 220 19.12 1.71 -20.92
N ILE A 221 17.85 1.80 -20.53
CA ILE A 221 16.98 2.93 -20.91
C ILE A 221 17.50 4.26 -20.34
N LEU A 222 17.99 4.27 -19.10
CA LEU A 222 18.50 5.48 -18.44
C LEU A 222 19.89 5.91 -18.93
N GLU A 223 20.73 4.97 -19.36
CA GLU A 223 22.10 5.20 -19.78
C GLU A 223 22.21 5.63 -21.25
N THR A 224 21.15 5.40 -22.05
CA THR A 224 21.12 5.71 -23.49
C THR A 224 20.22 6.92 -23.76
N GLU A 225 20.59 7.75 -24.69
CA GLU A 225 19.73 8.85 -25.15
C GLU A 225 18.49 8.24 -25.82
N THR A 226 17.32 8.46 -25.19
CA THR A 226 16.07 7.72 -25.47
C THR A 226 15.64 7.84 -26.93
N LYS A 227 15.81 9.00 -27.54
CA LYS A 227 15.42 9.24 -28.96
C LYS A 227 16.25 8.42 -29.92
N SER A 228 17.56 8.38 -29.73
CA SER A 228 18.48 7.56 -30.52
C SER A 228 18.20 6.08 -30.32
N LEU A 229 17.94 5.67 -29.06
CA LEU A 229 17.58 4.31 -28.73
C LEU A 229 16.29 3.87 -29.44
N ILE A 230 15.23 4.68 -29.43
CA ILE A 230 13.99 4.35 -30.14
C ILE A 230 14.19 4.29 -31.64
N ALA A 231 14.96 5.21 -32.22
CA ALA A 231 15.24 5.20 -33.64
C ALA A 231 16.00 3.94 -34.04
N GLU A 232 17.01 3.53 -33.29
CA GLU A 232 17.77 2.30 -33.51
C GLU A 232 16.87 1.06 -33.42
N ILE A 233 16.10 0.92 -32.32
CA ILE A 233 15.18 -0.21 -32.14
C ILE A 233 14.20 -0.32 -33.30
N ILE A 234 13.58 0.78 -33.72
CA ILE A 234 12.58 0.77 -34.80
C ILE A 234 13.19 0.46 -36.14
N SER A 235 14.45 0.88 -36.39
CA SER A 235 15.15 0.55 -37.64
C SER A 235 15.39 -0.95 -37.80
N ASP A 236 15.57 -1.66 -36.71
CA ASP A 236 15.90 -3.09 -36.65
C ASP A 236 14.67 -3.98 -36.37
N SER A 237 13.47 -3.38 -36.27
CA SER A 237 12.24 -4.08 -35.90
C SER A 237 11.28 -4.26 -37.06
N GLU A 238 10.55 -5.36 -37.04
CA GLU A 238 9.43 -5.59 -37.94
C GLU A 238 8.12 -5.03 -37.37
N PRO A 239 7.17 -4.58 -38.24
CA PRO A 239 5.87 -4.10 -37.74
C PRO A 239 5.06 -5.12 -36.92
N SER A 240 5.38 -6.41 -37.04
CA SER A 240 4.82 -7.50 -36.26
C SER A 240 5.37 -7.64 -34.84
N ASP A 241 6.50 -7.01 -34.55
CA ASP A 241 7.15 -7.06 -33.24
C ASP A 241 6.30 -6.38 -32.19
N LEU A 242 6.22 -6.99 -31.02
CA LEU A 242 5.32 -6.58 -29.94
C LEU A 242 5.57 -5.14 -29.46
N HIS A 243 6.83 -4.73 -29.36
CA HIS A 243 7.25 -3.39 -28.96
C HIS A 243 7.03 -2.33 -30.07
N TYR A 244 6.96 -2.74 -31.33
CA TYR A 244 6.86 -1.81 -32.47
C TYR A 244 5.64 -0.89 -32.37
N LYS A 245 4.47 -1.43 -32.02
CA LYS A 245 3.22 -0.66 -31.89
C LYS A 245 3.30 0.46 -30.82
N TYR A 246 4.16 0.27 -29.82
CA TYR A 246 4.37 1.27 -28.77
C TYR A 246 5.37 2.35 -29.17
N LEU A 247 6.45 1.98 -29.91
CA LEU A 247 7.58 2.84 -30.16
C LEU A 247 7.52 3.57 -31.52
N ALA A 248 6.89 3.00 -32.54
CA ALA A 248 6.88 3.53 -33.91
C ALA A 248 6.35 4.98 -33.96
N LYS A 249 5.38 5.34 -33.14
CA LYS A 249 4.83 6.71 -33.10
C LYS A 249 5.85 7.77 -32.66
N PHE A 250 6.92 7.37 -31.97
CA PHE A 250 7.98 8.26 -31.49
C PHE A 250 9.18 8.34 -32.41
N ALA A 251 9.34 7.37 -33.31
CA ALA A 251 10.45 7.35 -34.26
C ALA A 251 10.35 8.52 -35.25
N GLY A 252 11.45 9.27 -35.41
CA GLY A 252 11.55 10.33 -36.43
C GLY A 252 10.77 11.62 -36.17
N ARG A 253 10.03 11.74 -35.06
CA ARG A 253 9.31 12.96 -34.71
C ARG A 253 10.24 13.99 -34.08
N LYS A 254 10.25 15.20 -34.65
CA LYS A 254 10.88 16.39 -34.06
C LYS A 254 9.79 17.19 -33.36
N ASN A 255 9.44 16.82 -32.10
CA ASN A 255 8.41 17.53 -31.36
C ASN A 255 8.89 17.75 -29.93
N GLU A 256 8.87 19.00 -29.44
CA GLU A 256 9.19 19.35 -28.05
C GLU A 256 8.41 18.51 -27.07
N SER A 257 7.15 18.18 -27.38
CA SER A 257 6.30 17.33 -26.53
C SER A 257 6.83 15.90 -26.33
N ILE A 258 7.72 15.38 -27.19
CA ILE A 258 8.36 14.08 -26.99
C ILE A 258 9.48 14.21 -25.97
N GLU A 259 10.23 15.29 -26.00
CA GLU A 259 11.29 15.57 -25.02
C GLU A 259 10.72 15.69 -23.60
N ASP A 260 9.54 16.32 -23.45
CA ASP A 260 8.84 16.37 -22.18
C ASP A 260 8.40 14.97 -21.69
N CYS A 261 7.87 14.12 -22.58
CA CYS A 261 7.54 12.72 -22.26
C CYS A 261 8.77 11.91 -21.83
N MET A 262 9.91 12.12 -22.52
CA MET A 262 11.18 11.46 -22.18
C MET A 262 11.72 11.93 -20.84
N SER A 263 11.63 13.23 -20.57
CA SER A 263 12.01 13.82 -19.28
C SER A 263 11.17 13.26 -18.13
N GLU A 264 9.86 13.16 -18.32
CA GLU A 264 8.93 12.57 -17.33
C GLU A 264 9.29 11.11 -17.04
N MET A 265 9.52 10.31 -18.09
CA MET A 265 9.96 8.91 -17.95
C MET A 265 11.27 8.81 -17.18
N THR A 266 12.31 9.54 -17.61
CA THR A 266 13.65 9.48 -17.01
C THR A 266 13.63 9.92 -15.56
N THR A 267 12.87 10.97 -15.24
CA THR A 267 12.71 11.45 -13.86
C THR A 267 12.07 10.39 -12.96
N SER A 268 11.00 9.77 -13.44
CA SER A 268 10.30 8.71 -12.71
C SER A 268 11.16 7.47 -12.45
N LEU A 269 12.07 7.15 -13.38
CA LEU A 269 12.92 5.97 -13.31
C LEU A 269 14.28 6.22 -12.63
N SER A 270 14.65 7.45 -12.35
CA SER A 270 15.99 7.83 -11.84
C SER A 270 16.43 7.07 -10.59
N VAL A 271 15.49 6.65 -9.74
CA VAL A 271 15.75 5.87 -8.53
C VAL A 271 16.44 4.53 -8.84
N PHE A 272 16.17 3.92 -9.99
CA PHE A 272 16.71 2.61 -10.39
C PHE A 272 18.19 2.65 -10.74
N SER A 273 18.79 3.82 -10.91
CA SER A 273 20.25 3.95 -11.09
C SER A 273 21.03 3.75 -9.77
N LYS A 274 20.38 3.81 -8.61
CA LYS A 274 21.04 3.65 -7.31
C LYS A 274 21.50 2.20 -7.09
N SER A 275 22.69 2.05 -6.51
CA SER A 275 23.31 0.74 -6.27
C SER A 275 22.47 -0.18 -5.40
N ASP A 276 21.79 0.37 -4.39
CA ASP A 276 20.96 -0.39 -3.47
C ASP A 276 19.72 -0.96 -4.18
N ILE A 277 19.14 -0.17 -5.09
CA ILE A 277 17.99 -0.60 -5.88
C ILE A 277 18.42 -1.61 -6.95
N LYS A 278 19.57 -1.37 -7.62
CA LYS A 278 20.14 -2.38 -8.52
C LYS A 278 20.34 -3.72 -7.81
N PHE A 279 20.78 -3.69 -6.56
CA PHE A 279 20.95 -4.89 -5.74
C PHE A 279 19.62 -5.57 -5.42
N MET A 280 18.58 -4.81 -5.01
CA MET A 280 17.26 -5.33 -4.67
C MET A 280 16.58 -6.08 -5.84
N PHE A 281 16.85 -5.69 -7.09
CA PHE A 281 16.22 -6.28 -8.27
C PHE A 281 17.11 -7.30 -9.02
N ARG A 282 18.30 -7.63 -8.54
CA ARG A 282 19.21 -8.59 -9.17
C ARG A 282 18.69 -10.02 -9.18
N ASP A 283 18.98 -10.78 -10.24
CA ASP A 283 18.44 -12.12 -10.46
C ASP A 283 18.99 -13.20 -9.52
N ASN A 284 20.22 -13.03 -9.03
CA ASN A 284 20.90 -14.02 -8.16
C ASN A 284 20.58 -13.88 -6.67
N TYR A 285 19.47 -13.20 -6.33
CA TYR A 285 19.10 -12.87 -4.95
C TYR A 285 17.76 -13.47 -4.57
N GLN A 286 17.58 -13.86 -3.29
CA GLN A 286 16.26 -14.29 -2.81
C GLN A 286 15.25 -13.15 -2.99
N LYS A 287 14.23 -13.38 -3.78
CA LYS A 287 13.24 -12.37 -4.12
C LYS A 287 11.89 -12.70 -3.53
N ALA A 288 11.24 -11.67 -3.01
CA ALA A 288 9.82 -11.66 -2.74
C ALA A 288 9.06 -11.26 -4.01
N SER A 289 7.86 -11.74 -4.12
CA SER A 289 6.89 -11.33 -5.14
C SER A 289 5.47 -11.56 -4.64
N PRO A 290 4.45 -11.06 -5.32
CA PRO A 290 3.07 -11.40 -4.97
C PRO A 290 2.78 -12.91 -4.94
N TYR A 291 3.51 -13.73 -5.68
CA TYR A 291 3.39 -15.20 -5.63
C TYR A 291 3.88 -15.82 -4.32
N SER A 292 4.66 -15.09 -3.53
CA SER A 292 5.09 -15.58 -2.21
C SER A 292 3.91 -15.87 -1.26
N PHE A 293 2.75 -15.25 -1.47
CA PHE A 293 1.53 -15.57 -0.72
C PHE A 293 1.01 -16.98 -1.03
N GLN A 294 1.20 -17.48 -2.25
CA GLN A 294 0.84 -18.87 -2.61
C GLN A 294 1.73 -19.89 -1.90
N GLU A 295 2.93 -19.48 -1.51
CA GLU A 295 3.88 -20.27 -0.70
C GLU A 295 3.65 -20.14 0.81
N GLY A 296 2.61 -19.47 1.24
CA GLY A 296 2.32 -19.26 2.66
C GLY A 296 3.15 -18.16 3.34
N LYS A 297 3.86 -17.31 2.58
CA LYS A 297 4.76 -16.30 3.11
C LYS A 297 4.07 -14.95 3.33
N SER A 298 4.61 -14.17 4.26
CA SER A 298 4.29 -12.77 4.49
C SER A 298 5.42 -11.87 3.99
N ILE A 299 5.12 -10.66 3.57
CA ILE A 299 6.09 -9.73 2.97
C ILE A 299 6.06 -8.40 3.73
N PHE A 300 7.23 -7.91 4.13
CA PHE A 300 7.43 -6.58 4.69
C PHE A 300 8.32 -5.75 3.76
N LEU A 301 7.86 -4.58 3.37
CA LEU A 301 8.65 -3.59 2.66
C LEU A 301 9.13 -2.55 3.68
N ALA A 302 10.34 -2.71 4.18
CA ALA A 302 10.91 -1.84 5.20
C ALA A 302 11.82 -0.79 4.56
N ILE A 303 11.46 0.48 4.68
CA ILE A 303 12.28 1.59 4.17
C ILE A 303 12.48 2.62 5.27
N PRO A 304 13.73 3.03 5.57
CA PRO A 304 14.00 4.08 6.53
C PRO A 304 13.26 5.37 6.18
N GLU A 305 12.64 6.00 7.17
CA GLU A 305 11.77 7.18 6.98
C GLU A 305 12.46 8.31 6.18
N HIS A 306 13.73 8.56 6.45
CA HIS A 306 14.50 9.62 5.78
C HIS A 306 14.76 9.33 4.28
N MET A 307 14.57 8.09 3.84
CA MET A 307 14.74 7.67 2.44
C MET A 307 13.41 7.52 1.69
N LEU A 308 12.29 7.72 2.35
CA LEU A 308 10.96 7.49 1.79
C LEU A 308 10.74 8.23 0.46
N GLU A 309 11.05 9.53 0.41
CA GLU A 309 10.88 10.34 -0.80
C GLU A 309 11.68 9.79 -1.99
N SER A 310 12.86 9.26 -1.72
CA SER A 310 13.70 8.66 -2.74
C SER A 310 13.19 7.31 -3.25
N TYR A 311 12.53 6.53 -2.40
CA TYR A 311 12.18 5.14 -2.69
C TYR A 311 10.68 4.89 -2.82
N LYS A 312 9.86 5.94 -2.75
CA LYS A 312 8.39 5.79 -2.87
C LYS A 312 7.94 5.17 -4.20
N ALA A 313 8.70 5.35 -5.29
CA ALA A 313 8.40 4.69 -6.55
C ALA A 313 8.54 3.16 -6.46
N ILE A 314 9.54 2.67 -5.71
CA ILE A 314 9.73 1.24 -5.44
C ILE A 314 8.56 0.69 -4.60
N LEU A 315 8.20 1.40 -3.53
CA LEU A 315 7.06 1.01 -2.69
C LEU A 315 5.77 0.95 -3.51
N ARG A 316 5.55 1.92 -4.41
CA ARG A 316 4.38 1.89 -5.30
C ARG A 316 4.41 0.68 -6.23
N LEU A 317 5.55 0.40 -6.88
CA LEU A 317 5.69 -0.77 -7.76
C LEU A 317 5.31 -2.05 -7.03
N CYS A 318 5.95 -2.32 -5.90
CA CYS A 318 5.70 -3.53 -5.11
C CYS A 318 4.23 -3.61 -4.64
N THR A 319 3.66 -2.47 -4.21
CA THR A 319 2.28 -2.42 -3.71
C THR A 319 1.27 -2.62 -4.84
N VAL A 320 1.45 -1.93 -5.97
CA VAL A 320 0.53 -2.06 -7.12
C VAL A 320 0.55 -3.48 -7.65
N GLN A 321 1.73 -4.09 -7.81
CA GLN A 321 1.84 -5.49 -8.22
C GLN A 321 1.14 -6.43 -7.22
N THR A 322 1.28 -6.18 -5.91
CA THR A 322 0.59 -6.97 -4.88
C THR A 322 -0.93 -6.78 -4.97
N LEU A 323 -1.43 -5.56 -5.07
CA LEU A 323 -2.86 -5.29 -5.19
C LEU A 323 -3.45 -5.94 -6.44
N LYS A 324 -2.78 -5.84 -7.57
CA LYS A 324 -3.21 -6.46 -8.84
C LYS A 324 -3.25 -7.98 -8.75
N GLU A 325 -2.26 -8.59 -8.11
CA GLU A 325 -2.29 -10.05 -7.91
C GLU A 325 -3.41 -10.47 -6.96
N MET A 326 -3.68 -9.68 -5.91
CA MET A 326 -4.82 -9.94 -5.02
C MET A 326 -6.16 -9.80 -5.75
N GLU A 327 -6.29 -8.88 -6.72
CA GLU A 327 -7.49 -8.76 -7.57
C GLU A 327 -7.71 -10.01 -8.45
N ARG A 328 -6.64 -10.70 -8.88
CA ARG A 328 -6.68 -11.95 -9.67
C ARG A 328 -6.96 -13.19 -8.84
N ARG A 329 -6.82 -13.08 -7.52
CA ARG A 329 -7.01 -14.19 -6.58
C ARG A 329 -8.40 -14.80 -6.73
N SER A 330 -8.50 -16.14 -6.65
CA SER A 330 -9.79 -16.83 -6.63
C SER A 330 -10.60 -16.48 -5.36
N GLU A 331 -11.92 -16.41 -5.48
CA GLU A 331 -12.81 -16.26 -4.33
C GLU A 331 -12.90 -17.55 -3.48
N GLU A 332 -12.47 -18.67 -4.02
CA GLU A 332 -12.39 -19.96 -3.32
C GLU A 332 -11.20 -20.05 -2.37
N GLU A 333 -10.23 -19.15 -2.51
CA GLU A 333 -9.10 -19.06 -1.60
C GLU A 333 -9.56 -18.80 -0.16
N THR A 334 -9.04 -19.60 0.77
CA THR A 334 -9.50 -19.59 2.17
C THR A 334 -8.58 -18.78 3.09
N THR A 335 -7.28 -18.74 2.81
CA THR A 335 -6.31 -18.04 3.66
C THR A 335 -6.52 -16.53 3.57
N PRO A 336 -6.87 -15.86 4.65
CA PRO A 336 -7.05 -14.42 4.62
C PRO A 336 -5.71 -13.69 4.53
N ILE A 337 -5.70 -12.56 3.82
CA ILE A 337 -4.53 -11.70 3.67
C ILE A 337 -4.82 -10.33 4.28
N LEU A 338 -3.86 -9.78 5.02
CA LEU A 338 -3.90 -8.43 5.57
C LEU A 338 -2.85 -7.55 4.89
N LEU A 339 -3.31 -6.57 4.13
CA LEU A 339 -2.45 -5.53 3.55
C LEU A 339 -2.40 -4.34 4.49
N ILE A 340 -1.25 -4.06 5.07
CA ILE A 340 -1.01 -2.91 5.96
C ILE A 340 -0.21 -1.87 5.20
N ILE A 341 -0.75 -0.68 5.09
CA ILE A 341 -0.04 0.47 4.50
C ILE A 341 0.08 1.53 5.59
N ASP A 342 1.23 1.55 6.26
CA ASP A 342 1.55 2.58 7.24
C ASP A 342 1.90 3.89 6.51
N GLU A 343 1.47 5.02 7.08
CA GLU A 343 1.68 6.36 6.52
C GLU A 343 1.23 6.48 5.04
N PHE A 344 0.05 5.92 4.70
CA PHE A 344 -0.47 5.88 3.32
C PHE A 344 -0.43 7.24 2.61
N GLY A 345 -0.74 8.33 3.32
CA GLY A 345 -0.69 9.68 2.78
C GLY A 345 0.70 10.16 2.33
N ARG A 346 1.79 9.45 2.67
CA ARG A 346 3.16 9.81 2.28
C ARG A 346 3.64 9.08 1.02
N LEU A 347 2.94 8.05 0.58
CA LEU A 347 3.36 7.25 -0.59
C LEU A 347 3.08 7.92 -1.93
N GLY A 348 2.35 9.03 -1.94
CA GLY A 348 1.87 9.67 -3.15
C GLY A 348 0.65 8.96 -3.75
N ARG A 349 0.24 9.37 -4.94
CA ARG A 349 -0.91 8.78 -5.63
C ARG A 349 -0.62 7.33 -5.99
N MET A 350 -1.55 6.44 -5.62
CA MET A 350 -1.49 5.02 -5.87
C MET A 350 -2.69 4.63 -6.73
N GLU A 351 -2.45 4.43 -8.01
CA GLU A 351 -3.49 4.00 -8.93
C GLU A 351 -3.94 2.58 -8.59
N GLY A 352 -5.21 2.30 -8.79
CA GLY A 352 -5.79 0.99 -8.47
C GLY A 352 -6.26 0.79 -7.03
N ILE A 353 -5.89 1.67 -6.06
CA ILE A 353 -6.32 1.49 -4.66
C ILE A 353 -7.84 1.52 -4.51
N PHE A 354 -8.55 2.32 -5.29
CA PHE A 354 -10.01 2.40 -5.24
C PHE A 354 -10.67 1.10 -5.72
N ASN A 355 -10.14 0.52 -6.81
CA ASN A 355 -10.59 -0.79 -7.30
C ASN A 355 -10.31 -1.87 -6.27
N ALA A 356 -9.10 -1.88 -5.71
CA ALA A 356 -8.71 -2.83 -4.68
C ALA A 356 -9.67 -2.79 -3.48
N LEU A 357 -9.97 -1.61 -2.93
CA LEU A 357 -10.90 -1.47 -1.82
C LEU A 357 -12.34 -1.90 -2.16
N SER A 358 -12.74 -1.87 -3.42
CA SER A 358 -14.07 -2.31 -3.84
C SER A 358 -14.16 -3.82 -4.10
N THR A 359 -13.07 -4.47 -4.50
CA THR A 359 -13.05 -5.86 -4.99
C THR A 359 -12.41 -6.86 -4.02
N LEU A 360 -11.39 -6.45 -3.26
CA LEU A 360 -10.54 -7.37 -2.50
C LEU A 360 -11.25 -8.07 -1.35
N ARG A 361 -12.36 -7.53 -0.86
CA ARG A 361 -13.13 -8.16 0.21
C ARG A 361 -13.64 -9.56 -0.18
N SER A 362 -14.15 -9.73 -1.40
CA SER A 362 -14.60 -11.05 -1.89
C SER A 362 -13.44 -12.04 -2.02
N LYS A 363 -12.22 -11.54 -2.20
CA LYS A 363 -10.97 -12.31 -2.31
C LYS A 363 -10.33 -12.66 -0.96
N LYS A 364 -11.02 -12.45 0.16
CA LYS A 364 -10.50 -12.64 1.53
C LYS A 364 -9.27 -11.78 1.86
N VAL A 365 -9.21 -10.57 1.30
CA VAL A 365 -8.14 -9.62 1.56
C VAL A 365 -8.68 -8.39 2.29
N SER A 366 -8.12 -8.13 3.47
CA SER A 366 -8.33 -6.90 4.25
C SER A 366 -7.26 -5.88 3.91
N VAL A 367 -7.65 -4.63 3.73
CA VAL A 367 -6.70 -3.51 3.57
C VAL A 367 -6.80 -2.60 4.79
N MET A 368 -5.67 -2.26 5.37
CA MET A 368 -5.54 -1.38 6.53
C MET A 368 -4.69 -0.17 6.14
N LEU A 369 -5.33 0.98 6.03
CA LEU A 369 -4.70 2.24 5.64
C LEU A 369 -4.52 3.12 6.87
N ALA A 370 -3.27 3.46 7.21
CA ALA A 370 -2.99 4.37 8.31
C ALA A 370 -2.65 5.77 7.78
N PHE A 371 -3.24 6.79 8.41
CA PHE A 371 -3.10 8.19 8.05
C PHE A 371 -2.73 9.02 9.27
N GLN A 372 -1.99 10.09 9.08
CA GLN A 372 -1.82 11.11 10.11
C GLN A 372 -3.01 12.05 10.17
N SER A 373 -3.53 12.45 9.00
CA SER A 373 -4.76 13.23 8.87
C SER A 373 -5.40 12.98 7.50
N LEU A 374 -6.69 13.22 7.38
CA LEU A 374 -7.39 13.17 6.08
C LEU A 374 -6.92 14.27 5.15
N ALA A 375 -6.56 15.43 5.67
CA ALA A 375 -6.04 16.55 4.87
C ALA A 375 -4.81 16.16 4.04
N GLN A 376 -3.92 15.28 4.55
CA GLN A 376 -2.79 14.76 3.76
C GLN A 376 -3.28 13.93 2.55
N CYS A 377 -4.36 13.17 2.71
CA CYS A 377 -4.93 12.43 1.61
C CYS A 377 -5.60 13.36 0.59
N GLU A 378 -6.30 14.39 1.04
CA GLU A 378 -6.97 15.37 0.17
C GLU A 378 -6.01 16.14 -0.73
N VAL A 379 -4.76 16.33 -0.30
CA VAL A 379 -3.70 16.91 -1.15
C VAL A 379 -3.34 16.01 -2.33
N ILE A 380 -3.42 14.68 -2.14
CA ILE A 380 -2.99 13.68 -3.13
C ILE A 380 -4.17 13.23 -4.01
N TYR A 381 -5.34 13.03 -3.38
CA TYR A 381 -6.48 12.34 -3.98
C TYR A 381 -7.71 13.22 -4.21
N SER A 382 -7.69 14.50 -3.93
CA SER A 382 -8.88 15.34 -3.82
C SER A 382 -9.79 14.99 -2.62
N LYS A 383 -10.69 15.88 -2.29
CA LYS A 383 -11.66 15.70 -1.19
C LYS A 383 -12.68 14.61 -1.48
N GLU A 384 -13.17 14.57 -2.71
CA GLU A 384 -14.14 13.59 -3.19
C GLU A 384 -13.56 12.18 -3.20
N GLU A 385 -12.35 12.01 -3.74
CA GLU A 385 -11.64 10.73 -3.77
C GLU A 385 -11.30 10.25 -2.35
N THR A 386 -10.84 11.14 -1.46
CA THR A 386 -10.56 10.81 -0.06
C THR A 386 -11.82 10.33 0.66
N ARG A 387 -12.96 10.94 0.35
CA ARG A 387 -14.24 10.49 0.88
C ARG A 387 -14.58 9.08 0.39
N VAL A 388 -14.48 8.80 -0.91
CA VAL A 388 -14.73 7.47 -1.48
C VAL A 388 -13.81 6.43 -0.83
N LEU A 389 -12.53 6.74 -0.66
CA LEU A 389 -11.55 5.88 -0.04
C LEU A 389 -11.94 5.52 1.40
N THR A 390 -12.32 6.52 2.20
CA THR A 390 -12.72 6.31 3.58
C THR A 390 -14.10 5.63 3.72
N GLU A 391 -15.03 5.84 2.79
CA GLU A 391 -16.33 5.16 2.76
C GLU A 391 -16.18 3.66 2.46
N ASN A 392 -15.21 3.25 1.65
CA ASN A 392 -14.89 1.85 1.41
C ASN A 392 -14.28 1.15 2.65
N CYS A 393 -13.68 1.91 3.56
CA CYS A 393 -13.21 1.38 4.83
C CYS A 393 -14.35 1.27 5.85
N ARG A 394 -14.88 0.06 6.02
CA ARG A 394 -15.99 -0.18 6.96
C ARG A 394 -15.61 0.09 8.40
N VAL A 395 -14.38 -0.16 8.77
CA VAL A 395 -13.85 0.06 10.11
C VAL A 395 -12.99 1.31 10.11
N LYS A 396 -13.32 2.25 10.98
CA LYS A 396 -12.56 3.49 11.16
C LYS A 396 -12.09 3.55 12.60
N VAL A 397 -10.77 3.62 12.77
CA VAL A 397 -10.12 3.75 14.08
C VAL A 397 -9.54 5.15 14.14
N VAL A 398 -9.97 5.94 15.10
CA VAL A 398 -9.43 7.27 15.34
C VAL A 398 -8.62 7.22 16.63
N CYS A 399 -7.31 7.37 16.50
CA CYS A 399 -6.39 7.60 17.61
C CYS A 399 -6.36 9.09 17.92
N GLU A 400 -5.65 9.52 18.96
CA GLU A 400 -5.58 10.93 19.35
C GLU A 400 -5.30 11.84 18.12
N CYS A 401 -6.26 12.73 17.82
CA CYS A 401 -6.15 13.71 16.74
C CYS A 401 -6.12 15.12 17.34
N ALA A 402 -5.27 15.98 16.78
CA ALA A 402 -5.13 17.36 17.24
C ALA A 402 -6.29 18.25 16.74
N ASP A 403 -6.93 17.86 15.64
CA ASP A 403 -7.95 18.65 14.95
C ASP A 403 -9.33 18.00 15.07
N GLY A 404 -10.33 18.79 15.46
CA GLY A 404 -11.73 18.35 15.56
C GLY A 404 -12.41 18.04 14.22
N GLU A 405 -11.73 18.29 13.08
CA GLU A 405 -12.24 18.02 11.74
C GLU A 405 -11.75 16.66 11.16
N THR A 406 -10.85 15.98 11.84
CA THR A 406 -10.38 14.65 11.49
C THR A 406 -11.10 13.62 12.34
#